data_18e7e8a756e6432228a03dd6e8fc40e4
#
_entry.id   18e7e8a756e6432228a03dd6e8fc40e4
#
_cell.length_a   1.000
_cell.length_b   1.000
_cell.length_c   1.000
_cell.angle_alpha   90.00
_cell.angle_beta   90.00
_cell.angle_gamma   90.00
#
_symmetry.space_group_name_H-M   'P 1'
#
loop_
_entity.id
_entity.type
_entity.pdbx_description
1 polymer ?
#
loop_
_entity_poly.entity_id
_entity_poly.type
_entity_poly.pdbx_seq_one_letter_code
_entity_poly.pdbx_strand_id
1 'polypeptide(L)'
;FKEQDANGNGDPNDEIPFSADPNNKHIESMTGWFGLPMGKSGIGILDDEVVFAGASSTYREFLSWFNSLYEQGLIDLEIFTQDSSTWEGKGNRDLYGVSIAYGSGEFSGIVLEGGEKSEFDVLPVLNTDKGGMWMRDTNGFSVYRTQAVITDNAEHPEVICRWFDNAFQLENGIGCNRGPVGTVVFKED
;
A
#
# COMPACT_ATOMS: atom_id res chain seq x y z
N PHE A 1 16.93 1.74 -16.09
CA PHE A 1 17.10 1.40 -14.68
C PHE A 1 17.88 0.09 -14.56
N LYS A 2 17.35 -1.04 -14.97
CA LYS A 2 17.94 -2.38 -14.81
C LYS A 2 19.38 -2.56 -15.35
N GLU A 3 19.79 -1.76 -16.30
CA GLU A 3 21.10 -1.86 -16.97
C GLU A 3 22.07 -0.74 -16.58
N GLN A 4 21.72 0.01 -15.54
CA GLN A 4 22.47 1.17 -15.09
C GLN A 4 22.56 1.11 -13.55
N ASP A 5 23.72 1.42 -13.01
CA ASP A 5 23.91 1.66 -11.58
C ASP A 5 23.13 2.92 -11.18
N ALA A 6 21.85 2.77 -10.95
CA ALA A 6 20.92 3.89 -10.72
C ALA A 6 21.04 4.46 -9.31
N ASN A 7 21.38 3.61 -8.34
CA ASN A 7 21.60 4.01 -6.94
C ASN A 7 23.06 4.46 -6.68
N GLY A 8 23.97 4.30 -7.65
CA GLY A 8 25.35 4.78 -7.56
C GLY A 8 26.24 4.01 -6.59
N ASN A 9 25.87 2.77 -6.25
CA ASN A 9 26.61 1.94 -5.29
C ASN A 9 27.80 1.21 -5.89
N GLY A 10 27.96 1.21 -7.23
CA GLY A 10 29.04 0.58 -7.99
C GLY A 10 28.72 -0.82 -8.51
N ASP A 11 27.53 -1.35 -8.28
CA ASP A 11 27.04 -2.63 -8.81
C ASP A 11 25.85 -2.42 -9.76
N PRO A 12 26.02 -2.42 -11.08
CA PRO A 12 24.92 -2.19 -12.03
C PRO A 12 23.99 -3.38 -12.20
N ASN A 13 24.12 -4.44 -11.38
CA ASN A 13 23.33 -5.66 -11.53
C ASN A 13 22.39 -5.93 -10.36
N ASP A 14 22.34 -5.03 -9.36
CA ASP A 14 21.49 -5.22 -8.19
C ASP A 14 20.19 -4.39 -8.25
N GLU A 15 19.98 -3.61 -9.31
CA GLU A 15 18.76 -2.87 -9.54
C GLU A 15 17.56 -3.74 -9.82
N ILE A 16 16.48 -3.48 -9.10
CA ILE A 16 15.21 -4.19 -9.20
C ILE A 16 14.17 -3.21 -9.77
N PRO A 17 13.76 -3.35 -11.04
CA PRO A 17 12.84 -2.39 -11.64
C PRO A 17 11.50 -2.27 -10.91
N PHE A 18 10.94 -3.40 -10.45
CA PHE A 18 9.70 -3.41 -9.69
C PHE A 18 9.73 -4.45 -8.57
N SER A 19 9.30 -4.06 -7.39
CA SER A 19 9.00 -4.95 -6.27
C SER A 19 7.81 -4.45 -5.45
N ALA A 20 7.23 -5.30 -4.62
CA ALA A 20 6.16 -4.96 -3.70
C ALA A 20 6.21 -5.86 -2.45
N ASP A 21 5.67 -5.38 -1.34
CA ASP A 21 5.51 -6.20 -0.14
C ASP A 21 4.46 -7.30 -0.38
N PRO A 22 4.83 -8.59 -0.28
CA PRO A 22 3.93 -9.70 -0.53
C PRO A 22 2.81 -9.80 0.52
N ASN A 23 3.03 -9.29 1.74
CA ASN A 23 2.03 -9.35 2.81
C ASN A 23 0.90 -8.35 2.65
N ASN A 24 1.13 -7.25 1.94
CA ASN A 24 0.14 -6.20 1.74
C ASN A 24 -0.75 -6.39 0.52
N LYS A 25 -0.53 -7.45 -0.28
CA LYS A 25 -1.32 -7.77 -1.48
C LYS A 25 -1.51 -6.60 -2.44
N HIS A 26 -0.49 -5.74 -2.54
CA HIS A 26 -0.58 -4.56 -3.40
C HIS A 26 -0.57 -4.91 -4.89
N ILE A 27 -0.03 -6.09 -5.25
CA ILE A 27 0.02 -6.55 -6.63
C ILE A 27 -1.39 -6.69 -7.21
N GLU A 28 -2.34 -7.18 -6.41
CA GLU A 28 -3.73 -7.31 -6.85
C GLU A 28 -4.39 -5.96 -7.15
N SER A 29 -3.92 -4.87 -6.55
CA SER A 29 -4.40 -3.53 -6.87
C SER A 29 -4.10 -3.10 -8.31
N MET A 30 -3.06 -3.67 -8.92
CA MET A 30 -2.70 -3.41 -10.32
C MET A 30 -3.73 -3.94 -11.32
N THR A 31 -4.62 -4.84 -10.91
CA THR A 31 -5.74 -5.30 -11.74
C THR A 31 -6.67 -4.16 -12.15
N GLY A 32 -6.72 -3.09 -11.35
CA GLY A 32 -7.45 -1.86 -11.68
C GLY A 32 -6.95 -1.20 -12.96
N TRP A 33 -5.69 -1.38 -13.36
CA TRP A 33 -5.16 -0.87 -14.64
C TRP A 33 -5.76 -1.58 -15.84
N PHE A 34 -6.31 -2.77 -15.62
CA PHE A 34 -7.04 -3.56 -16.61
C PHE A 34 -8.56 -3.37 -16.52
N GLY A 35 -9.03 -2.41 -15.71
CA GLY A 35 -10.45 -2.15 -15.49
C GLY A 35 -11.14 -3.20 -14.63
N LEU A 36 -10.38 -4.02 -13.86
CA LEU A 36 -10.95 -5.05 -12.99
C LEU A 36 -10.85 -4.61 -11.52
N PRO A 37 -11.98 -4.26 -10.88
CA PRO A 37 -12.00 -3.98 -9.46
C PRO A 37 -11.74 -5.27 -8.67
N MET A 38 -10.65 -5.30 -7.92
CA MET A 38 -10.30 -6.46 -7.12
C MET A 38 -9.86 -6.03 -5.73
N GLY A 39 -10.69 -6.33 -4.74
CA GLY A 39 -10.31 -6.19 -3.33
C GLY A 39 -9.47 -7.36 -2.84
N LYS A 40 -9.01 -7.30 -1.59
CA LYS A 40 -8.21 -8.36 -0.92
C LYS A 40 -8.87 -9.74 -0.93
N SER A 41 -10.20 -9.79 -1.05
CA SER A 41 -10.98 -11.02 -1.14
C SER A 41 -11.04 -11.62 -2.56
N GLY A 42 -10.54 -10.90 -3.56
CA GLY A 42 -10.75 -11.25 -4.97
C GLY A 42 -12.17 -10.95 -5.48
N ILE A 43 -12.99 -10.27 -4.68
CA ILE A 43 -14.36 -9.90 -5.01
C ILE A 43 -14.39 -8.38 -5.24
N GLY A 44 -15.09 -7.96 -6.27
CA GLY A 44 -15.33 -6.57 -6.61
C GLY A 44 -16.74 -6.32 -7.10
N ILE A 45 -17.05 -5.08 -7.41
CA ILE A 45 -18.29 -4.68 -8.05
C ILE A 45 -17.94 -4.09 -9.42
N LEU A 46 -18.50 -4.63 -10.47
CA LEU A 46 -18.33 -4.16 -11.83
C LEU A 46 -19.72 -4.07 -12.46
N ASP A 47 -20.06 -2.89 -12.98
CA ASP A 47 -21.37 -2.63 -13.60
C ASP A 47 -22.57 -3.02 -12.69
N ASP A 48 -22.49 -2.65 -11.41
CA ASP A 48 -23.45 -2.97 -10.36
C ASP A 48 -23.61 -4.48 -10.05
N GLU A 49 -22.75 -5.33 -10.61
CA GLU A 49 -22.72 -6.77 -10.31
C GLU A 49 -21.52 -7.13 -9.44
N VAL A 50 -21.75 -8.09 -8.52
CA VAL A 50 -20.67 -8.67 -7.70
C VAL A 50 -19.92 -9.67 -8.57
N VAL A 51 -18.62 -9.42 -8.75
CA VAL A 51 -17.74 -10.26 -9.57
C VAL A 51 -16.64 -10.90 -8.72
N PHE A 52 -16.33 -12.16 -9.03
CA PHE A 52 -15.12 -12.81 -8.54
C PHE A 52 -14.01 -12.65 -9.59
N ALA A 53 -13.06 -11.78 -9.29
CA ALA A 53 -12.02 -11.37 -10.23
C ALA A 53 -11.22 -12.56 -10.76
N GLY A 54 -10.90 -13.55 -9.91
CA GLY A 54 -10.13 -14.72 -10.31
C GLY A 54 -10.76 -15.61 -11.40
N ALA A 55 -12.08 -15.46 -11.64
CA ALA A 55 -12.77 -16.17 -12.71
C ALA A 55 -12.85 -15.37 -14.03
N SER A 56 -12.40 -14.12 -14.04
CA SER A 56 -12.51 -13.24 -15.21
C SER A 56 -11.38 -13.46 -16.22
N SER A 57 -11.70 -13.22 -17.50
CA SER A 57 -10.68 -13.21 -18.57
C SER A 57 -9.68 -12.08 -18.38
N THR A 58 -10.12 -10.94 -17.84
CA THR A 58 -9.30 -9.76 -17.54
C THR A 58 -8.24 -10.08 -16.48
N TYR A 59 -8.55 -10.90 -15.48
CA TYR A 59 -7.54 -11.34 -14.51
C TYR A 59 -6.47 -12.23 -15.17
N ARG A 60 -6.86 -13.08 -16.11
CA ARG A 60 -5.91 -13.86 -16.89
C ARG A 60 -5.00 -12.97 -17.74
N GLU A 61 -5.54 -11.92 -18.36
CA GLU A 61 -4.75 -10.95 -19.10
C GLU A 61 -3.73 -10.24 -18.19
N PHE A 62 -4.16 -9.80 -17.02
CA PHE A 62 -3.28 -9.23 -16.00
C PHE A 62 -2.14 -10.20 -15.63
N LEU A 63 -2.48 -11.45 -15.30
CA LEU A 63 -1.48 -12.45 -14.93
C LEU A 63 -0.51 -12.75 -16.07
N SER A 64 -0.99 -12.80 -17.31
CA SER A 64 -0.13 -13.02 -18.49
C SER A 64 0.84 -11.87 -18.70
N TRP A 65 0.36 -10.65 -18.56
CA TRP A 65 1.19 -9.44 -18.60
C TRP A 65 2.23 -9.44 -17.47
N PHE A 66 1.80 -9.68 -16.24
CA PHE A 66 2.67 -9.69 -15.06
C PHE A 66 3.77 -10.77 -15.21
N ASN A 67 3.38 -11.97 -15.66
CA ASN A 67 4.34 -13.05 -15.95
C ASN A 67 5.36 -12.66 -17.03
N SER A 68 4.93 -11.94 -18.05
CA SER A 68 5.86 -11.49 -19.11
C SER A 68 6.91 -10.52 -18.57
N LEU A 69 6.55 -9.66 -17.62
CA LEU A 69 7.51 -8.78 -16.94
C LEU A 69 8.47 -9.57 -16.03
N TYR A 70 7.94 -10.58 -15.36
CA TYR A 70 8.75 -11.47 -14.51
C TYR A 70 9.79 -12.23 -15.34
N GLU A 71 9.40 -12.80 -16.47
CA GLU A 71 10.30 -13.51 -17.40
C GLU A 71 11.39 -12.60 -17.98
N GLN A 72 11.10 -11.31 -18.15
CA GLN A 72 12.06 -10.30 -18.58
C GLN A 72 13.00 -9.83 -17.44
N GLY A 73 12.78 -10.31 -16.22
CA GLY A 73 13.51 -9.89 -15.03
C GLY A 73 13.27 -8.42 -14.68
N LEU A 74 12.08 -7.89 -14.99
CA LEU A 74 11.64 -6.54 -14.61
C LEU A 74 10.92 -6.53 -13.27
N ILE A 75 10.67 -7.70 -12.70
CA ILE A 75 10.05 -7.89 -11.41
C ILE A 75 11.02 -8.62 -10.51
N ASP A 76 11.06 -8.23 -9.24
CA ASP A 76 11.85 -8.90 -8.21
C ASP A 76 11.58 -10.40 -8.22
N LEU A 77 12.62 -11.20 -8.39
CA LEU A 77 12.49 -12.66 -8.44
C LEU A 77 12.00 -13.25 -7.12
N GLU A 78 12.20 -12.54 -6.03
CA GLU A 78 11.76 -12.94 -4.69
C GLU A 78 10.39 -12.36 -4.30
N ILE A 79 9.69 -11.67 -5.22
CA ILE A 79 8.44 -10.95 -4.93
C ILE A 79 7.36 -11.81 -4.26
N PHE A 80 7.37 -13.13 -4.46
CA PHE A 80 6.41 -14.06 -3.86
C PHE A 80 6.96 -14.81 -2.65
N THR A 81 8.24 -14.67 -2.34
CA THR A 81 8.92 -15.47 -1.31
C THR A 81 9.59 -14.63 -0.23
N GLN A 82 9.86 -13.38 -0.51
CA GLN A 82 10.42 -12.44 0.48
C GLN A 82 9.39 -12.11 1.57
N ASP A 83 9.87 -11.71 2.73
CA ASP A 83 9.05 -11.09 3.77
C ASP A 83 9.11 -9.56 3.70
N SER A 84 8.28 -8.88 4.50
CA SER A 84 8.26 -7.41 4.54
C SER A 84 9.61 -6.82 4.93
N SER A 85 10.34 -7.46 5.86
CA SER A 85 11.64 -6.96 6.30
C SER A 85 12.72 -7.06 5.23
N THR A 86 12.68 -8.09 4.40
CA THR A 86 13.55 -8.23 3.24
C THR A 86 13.23 -7.17 2.20
N TRP A 87 11.93 -6.96 1.91
CA TRP A 87 11.48 -5.92 1.01
C TRP A 87 11.88 -4.51 1.49
N GLU A 88 11.66 -4.18 2.75
CA GLU A 88 12.11 -2.92 3.36
C GLU A 88 13.64 -2.77 3.28
N GLY A 89 14.38 -3.85 3.57
CA GLY A 89 15.84 -3.85 3.52
C GLY A 89 16.43 -3.60 2.12
N LYS A 90 15.76 -4.07 1.06
CA LYS A 90 16.12 -3.76 -0.33
C LYS A 90 15.80 -2.30 -0.67
N GLY A 91 14.63 -1.80 -0.24
CA GLY A 91 14.23 -0.41 -0.43
C GLY A 91 15.15 0.58 0.26
N ASN A 92 15.60 0.29 1.49
CA ASN A 92 16.56 1.11 2.24
C ASN A 92 17.97 1.17 1.61
N ARG A 93 18.23 0.35 0.62
CA ARG A 93 19.44 0.37 -0.19
C ARG A 93 19.23 0.97 -1.57
N ASP A 94 18.06 1.58 -1.79
CA ASP A 94 17.66 2.23 -3.05
C ASP A 94 17.71 1.29 -4.27
N LEU A 95 17.41 -0.01 -4.05
CA LEU A 95 17.46 -1.00 -5.13
C LEU A 95 16.24 -0.97 -6.05
N TYR A 96 15.16 -0.26 -5.68
CA TYR A 96 13.90 -0.28 -6.44
C TYR A 96 13.77 0.88 -7.41
N GLY A 97 13.38 0.59 -8.64
CA GLY A 97 12.90 1.60 -9.58
C GLY A 97 11.47 2.04 -9.26
N VAL A 98 10.58 1.08 -9.00
CA VAL A 98 9.18 1.32 -8.65
C VAL A 98 8.76 0.34 -7.57
N SER A 99 7.99 0.82 -6.60
CA SER A 99 7.32 -0.03 -5.62
C SER A 99 5.92 0.45 -5.32
N ILE A 100 5.12 -0.42 -4.72
CA ILE A 100 3.76 -0.10 -4.26
C ILE A 100 3.74 -0.19 -2.74
N ALA A 101 3.37 0.93 -2.11
CA ALA A 101 3.31 1.08 -0.68
C ALA A 101 2.21 2.06 -0.27
N TYR A 102 1.90 2.16 1.01
CA TYR A 102 1.05 3.23 1.53
C TYR A 102 1.76 4.59 1.50
N GLY A 103 3.07 4.58 1.51
CA GLY A 103 3.94 5.74 1.41
C GLY A 103 5.39 5.30 1.27
N SER A 104 6.23 6.16 0.73
CA SER A 104 7.65 5.89 0.51
C SER A 104 8.40 5.50 1.78
N GLY A 105 7.99 6.03 2.93
CA GLY A 105 8.58 5.71 4.23
C GLY A 105 8.47 4.25 4.67
N GLU A 106 7.65 3.43 4.01
CA GLU A 106 7.54 2.00 4.33
C GLU A 106 8.75 1.21 3.83
N PHE A 107 9.42 1.66 2.79
CA PHE A 107 10.53 0.89 2.19
C PHE A 107 11.80 1.69 1.92
N SER A 108 11.79 3.00 2.05
CA SER A 108 12.96 3.83 1.76
C SER A 108 13.63 4.45 2.99
N GLY A 109 13.31 3.92 4.18
CA GLY A 109 13.93 4.39 5.43
C GLY A 109 13.67 5.83 5.80
N ILE A 110 12.70 6.46 5.15
CA ILE A 110 12.51 7.87 5.26
C ILE A 110 11.61 8.22 6.41
N VAL A 111 12.21 8.43 7.51
CA VAL A 111 11.85 9.60 8.29
C VAL A 111 13.10 10.25 8.73
N LEU A 112 13.40 11.20 8.08
CA LEU A 112 14.56 11.95 8.33
C LEU A 112 14.30 12.95 9.43
N GLU A 113 15.00 12.78 10.53
CA GLU A 113 15.34 13.91 11.36
C GLU A 113 15.99 14.95 10.45
N GLY A 114 15.23 16.00 10.11
CA GLY A 114 15.75 17.08 9.27
C GLY A 114 14.98 17.36 7.98
N GLY A 115 14.00 16.51 7.62
CA GLY A 115 13.09 16.79 6.51
C GLY A 115 13.68 16.66 5.12
N GLU A 116 14.71 15.82 4.95
CA GLU A 116 15.15 15.44 3.60
C GLU A 116 14.03 14.70 2.90
N LYS A 117 13.77 15.06 1.66
CA LYS A 117 12.74 14.41 0.86
C LYS A 117 13.20 13.02 0.45
N SER A 118 12.24 12.10 0.41
CA SER A 118 12.42 10.84 -0.28
C SER A 118 12.87 11.08 -1.71
N GLU A 119 13.80 10.29 -2.21
CA GLU A 119 14.15 10.26 -3.62
C GLU A 119 13.03 9.65 -4.48
N PHE A 120 12.06 9.01 -3.82
CA PHE A 120 10.87 8.45 -4.47
C PHE A 120 9.76 9.48 -4.56
N ASP A 121 9.18 9.60 -5.74
CA ASP A 121 8.01 10.44 -6.02
C ASP A 121 6.80 9.56 -6.38
N VAL A 122 5.61 10.12 -6.25
CA VAL A 122 4.37 9.40 -6.53
C VAL A 122 4.13 9.35 -8.03
N LEU A 123 4.01 8.14 -8.57
CA LEU A 123 3.57 7.97 -9.94
C LEU A 123 2.07 8.28 -10.08
N PRO A 124 1.67 9.01 -11.12
CA PRO A 124 0.26 9.16 -11.44
C PRO A 124 -0.35 7.79 -11.81
N VAL A 125 -1.66 7.68 -11.66
CA VAL A 125 -2.39 6.48 -12.07
C VAL A 125 -2.13 6.22 -13.56
N LEU A 126 -1.65 5.02 -13.86
CA LEU A 126 -1.40 4.62 -15.24
C LEU A 126 -2.72 4.35 -15.95
N ASN A 127 -2.94 5.04 -17.05
CA ASN A 127 -4.10 4.83 -17.90
C ASN A 127 -3.79 3.79 -18.97
N THR A 128 -4.68 2.83 -19.11
CA THR A 128 -4.68 1.88 -20.23
C THR A 128 -5.86 2.19 -21.17
N ASP A 129 -5.92 1.55 -22.30
CA ASP A 129 -7.06 1.57 -23.22
C ASP A 129 -8.36 1.03 -22.59
N LYS A 130 -8.25 0.30 -21.49
CA LYS A 130 -9.38 -0.23 -20.69
C LYS A 130 -9.79 0.68 -19.53
N GLY A 131 -9.20 1.86 -19.43
CA GLY A 131 -9.41 2.80 -18.34
C GLY A 131 -8.48 2.48 -17.16
N GLY A 132 -7.61 3.41 -16.80
CA GLY A 132 -6.76 3.27 -15.62
C GLY A 132 -7.56 3.57 -14.37
N MET A 133 -7.74 2.59 -13.51
CA MET A 133 -8.31 2.80 -12.19
C MET A 133 -7.44 2.11 -11.17
N TRP A 134 -6.85 2.90 -10.30
CA TRP A 134 -6.23 2.35 -9.10
C TRP A 134 -7.35 2.05 -8.10
N MET A 135 -7.70 0.80 -7.96
CA MET A 135 -8.65 0.39 -6.95
C MET A 135 -7.92 -0.27 -5.80
N ARG A 136 -7.92 0.42 -4.70
CA ARG A 136 -7.70 -0.19 -3.41
C ARG A 136 -9.05 -0.55 -2.81
N ASP A 137 -9.13 -1.72 -2.17
CA ASP A 137 -10.24 -2.04 -1.28
C ASP A 137 -10.26 -1.04 -0.12
N THR A 138 -10.95 0.07 -0.34
CA THR A 138 -11.29 0.97 0.73
C THR A 138 -12.51 0.36 1.42
N ASN A 139 -12.27 -0.41 2.46
CA ASN A 139 -13.32 -0.82 3.39
C ASN A 139 -13.95 0.45 4.02
N GLY A 140 -14.78 1.15 3.26
CA GLY A 140 -15.30 2.46 3.63
C GLY A 140 -16.07 2.47 4.96
N PHE A 141 -16.56 1.31 5.41
CA PHE A 141 -17.25 1.13 6.68
C PHE A 141 -16.91 -0.22 7.31
N SER A 142 -15.64 -0.47 7.58
CA SER A 142 -15.25 -1.67 8.31
C SER A 142 -15.45 -1.47 9.79
N VAL A 143 -16.34 -2.25 10.36
CA VAL A 143 -16.40 -2.41 11.80
C VAL A 143 -15.51 -3.59 12.19
N TYR A 144 -14.34 -3.29 12.69
CA TYR A 144 -13.46 -4.31 13.26
C TYR A 144 -13.97 -4.67 14.65
N ARG A 145 -14.50 -5.88 14.80
CA ARG A 145 -14.93 -6.38 16.10
C ARG A 145 -13.74 -6.68 16.99
N THR A 146 -13.90 -6.54 18.30
CA THR A 146 -12.91 -6.93 19.30
C THR A 146 -11.56 -6.20 19.25
N GLN A 147 -11.54 -4.95 18.78
CA GLN A 147 -10.32 -4.12 18.78
C GLN A 147 -9.99 -3.55 20.15
N ALA A 148 -10.99 -3.41 21.02
CA ALA A 148 -10.83 -3.01 22.40
C ALA A 148 -11.74 -3.83 23.31
N VAL A 149 -11.24 -4.16 24.49
CA VAL A 149 -11.98 -4.92 25.51
C VAL A 149 -11.89 -4.19 26.84
N ILE A 150 -13.02 -4.03 27.50
CA ILE A 150 -13.08 -3.56 28.89
C ILE A 150 -13.22 -4.82 29.76
N THR A 151 -12.28 -5.01 30.67
CA THR A 151 -12.28 -6.17 31.57
C THR A 151 -13.28 -5.97 32.72
N ASP A 152 -13.70 -7.05 33.34
CA ASP A 152 -14.57 -7.07 34.52
C ASP A 152 -13.94 -6.45 35.77
N ASN A 153 -12.62 -6.29 35.80
CA ASN A 153 -11.89 -5.61 36.87
C ASN A 153 -11.92 -4.07 36.73
N ALA A 154 -12.52 -3.53 35.66
CA ALA A 154 -12.62 -2.08 35.50
C ALA A 154 -13.66 -1.50 36.47
N GLU A 155 -13.22 -0.68 37.42
CA GLU A 155 -14.10 -0.06 38.41
C GLU A 155 -15.06 0.97 37.81
N HIS A 156 -14.64 1.60 36.68
CA HIS A 156 -15.39 2.68 36.02
C HIS A 156 -15.46 2.46 34.49
N PRO A 157 -16.19 1.46 34.02
CA PRO A 157 -16.27 1.15 32.58
C PRO A 157 -16.90 2.29 31.77
N GLU A 158 -17.79 3.06 32.36
CA GLU A 158 -18.41 4.24 31.74
C GLU A 158 -17.40 5.35 31.42
N VAL A 159 -16.35 5.51 32.22
CA VAL A 159 -15.26 6.46 31.96
C VAL A 159 -14.43 6.01 30.77
N ILE A 160 -14.14 4.71 30.68
CA ILE A 160 -13.40 4.12 29.57
C ILE A 160 -14.20 4.28 28.27
N CYS A 161 -15.51 4.02 28.30
CA CYS A 161 -16.37 4.25 27.13
C CYS A 161 -16.35 5.70 26.66
N ARG A 162 -16.43 6.67 27.57
CA ARG A 162 -16.36 8.10 27.23
C ARG A 162 -15.00 8.49 26.65
N TRP A 163 -13.94 7.88 27.14
CA TRP A 163 -12.60 8.11 26.61
C TRP A 163 -12.49 7.62 25.16
N PHE A 164 -12.99 6.42 24.83
CA PHE A 164 -13.08 5.94 23.46
C PHE A 164 -13.98 6.82 22.60
N ASP A 165 -15.15 7.20 23.12
CA ASP A 165 -16.13 8.04 22.40
C ASP A 165 -15.52 9.39 22.00
N ASN A 166 -14.64 9.94 22.83
CA ASN A 166 -13.93 11.17 22.53
C ASN A 166 -13.01 11.05 21.30
N ALA A 167 -12.48 9.85 21.00
CA ALA A 167 -11.64 9.62 19.82
C ALA A 167 -12.44 9.66 18.49
N PHE A 168 -13.78 9.52 18.56
CA PHE A 168 -14.65 9.65 17.38
C PHE A 168 -14.99 11.11 17.03
N GLN A 169 -14.61 12.07 17.85
CA GLN A 169 -14.66 13.47 17.45
C GLN A 169 -13.60 13.74 16.39
N LEU A 170 -13.94 14.51 15.35
CA LEU A 170 -13.10 14.68 14.17
C LEU A 170 -11.65 15.10 14.51
N GLU A 171 -11.48 16.13 15.33
CA GLU A 171 -10.14 16.63 15.69
C GLU A 171 -9.35 15.62 16.52
N ASN A 172 -10.01 14.93 17.45
CA ASN A 172 -9.38 13.94 18.30
C ASN A 172 -9.03 12.68 17.49
N GLY A 173 -9.90 12.24 16.57
CA GLY A 173 -9.65 11.12 15.66
C GLY A 173 -8.46 11.40 14.75
N ILE A 174 -8.35 12.60 14.21
CA ILE A 174 -7.19 13.04 13.44
C ILE A 174 -5.95 13.06 14.34
N GLY A 175 -6.06 13.64 15.54
CA GLY A 175 -4.96 13.73 16.49
C GLY A 175 -4.41 12.36 16.91
N CYS A 176 -5.31 11.40 17.17
CA CYS A 176 -4.92 10.01 17.52
C CYS A 176 -4.22 9.26 16.39
N ASN A 177 -4.57 9.56 15.12
CA ASN A 177 -4.07 8.84 13.96
C ASN A 177 -2.86 9.51 13.30
N ARG A 178 -2.81 10.84 13.27
CA ARG A 178 -1.83 11.62 12.50
C ARG A 178 -1.01 12.58 13.35
N GLY A 179 -1.33 12.73 14.61
CA GLY A 179 -0.69 13.67 15.52
C GLY A 179 -1.50 14.95 15.75
N PRO A 180 -1.08 15.80 16.70
CA PRO A 180 -1.86 16.95 17.14
C PRO A 180 -2.10 17.97 16.02
N VAL A 181 -3.35 18.41 15.89
CA VAL A 181 -3.74 19.49 14.97
C VAL A 181 -3.06 20.80 15.42
N GLY A 182 -2.49 21.51 14.46
CA GLY A 182 -1.73 22.74 14.69
C GLY A 182 -0.24 22.54 15.00
N THR A 183 0.20 21.28 15.21
CA THR A 183 1.62 20.93 15.43
C THR A 183 2.15 20.01 14.35
N VAL A 184 1.42 18.95 14.04
CA VAL A 184 1.80 17.94 13.04
C VAL A 184 0.84 17.99 11.85
N VAL A 185 -0.46 18.21 12.12
CA VAL A 185 -1.50 18.33 11.09
C VAL A 185 -1.97 19.79 11.05
N PHE A 186 -1.97 20.38 9.87
CA PHE A 186 -2.43 21.74 9.64
C PHE A 186 -3.70 21.73 8.80
N LYS A 187 -4.64 22.63 9.09
CA LYS A 187 -5.79 22.88 8.22
C LYS A 187 -5.31 23.78 7.09
N GLU A 188 -5.61 23.40 5.87
CA GLU A 188 -5.52 24.32 4.74
C GLU A 188 -6.76 25.24 4.76
N ASP A 189 -6.55 26.53 4.56
CA ASP A 189 -7.61 27.56 4.50
C ASP A 189 -8.37 27.51 3.16
#